data_1a5a53de016d550c4dea1c4b6afb3aa1
#
_entry.id   1a5a53de016d550c4dea1c4b6afb3aa1
#
_cell.length_a   1.000
_cell.length_b   1.000
_cell.length_c   1.000
_cell.angle_alpha   90.00
_cell.angle_beta   90.00
_cell.angle_gamma   90.00
#
_symmetry.space_group_name_H-M   'P 1'
#
loop_
_entity.id
_entity.type
_entity.pdbx_description
1 polymer ?
#
loop_
_entity_poly.entity_id
_entity_poly.type
_entity_poly.pdbx_seq_one_letter_code
_entity_poly.pdbx_strand_id
1 'polypeptide(L)'
;MNPKDSKSETFGNVRNRNSTQTSSFGVSKRENHDSSMYYESRMYDGLVSEREVGSYSPLPEELQNVVLNCDSRSLPLPDNCVHLVVTSPPYNVTKEYDDDLSLPEYLGMLQEVFSECYRVLAPGGRMVVNVANLGRKPYIPLSSHINIIMYELGFLMRGEVIWDKSASAGSSCAWGSFQSASNPCLRDVHEYLLIFSKGNYKLPRKKSEKEDGRVDSITKDDFISNTKSIWKFATERASRVNHPAPFPEELPRRCIEMYSFEGDVVLDPFLGSGTTAVVAKKCGRKFVGVDLSEEYCEIAKQRINQIIAKEELGSITT
;
A
#
# COMPACT_ATOMS: atom_id res chain seq x y z
N MET A 1 -23.67 17.15 75.36
CA MET A 1 -22.25 16.75 75.27
C MET A 1 -22.06 16.03 74.01
N ASN A 2 -21.24 16.55 73.14
CA ASN A 2 -20.64 16.04 71.92
C ASN A 2 -19.78 14.85 72.20
N PRO A 3 -19.24 14.12 71.18
CA PRO A 3 -18.89 14.53 69.80
C PRO A 3 -19.16 13.49 68.70
N LYS A 4 -19.36 13.96 67.52
CA LYS A 4 -18.60 13.82 66.24
C LYS A 4 -18.07 12.44 65.91
N ASP A 5 -18.69 11.82 64.92
CA ASP A 5 -18.01 10.92 63.97
C ASP A 5 -18.08 11.49 62.56
N SER A 6 -16.94 12.03 62.13
CA SER A 6 -16.72 12.49 60.76
C SER A 6 -16.24 11.31 59.92
N LYS A 7 -17.12 10.80 59.07
CA LYS A 7 -16.68 9.95 57.93
C LYS A 7 -16.17 10.84 56.83
N SER A 8 -14.87 10.80 56.60
CA SER A 8 -14.23 11.39 55.42
C SER A 8 -14.63 10.58 54.17
N GLU A 9 -15.57 11.13 53.40
CA GLU A 9 -15.82 10.71 52.05
C GLU A 9 -14.64 11.18 51.17
N THR A 10 -13.77 10.27 50.80
CA THR A 10 -12.80 10.47 49.72
C THR A 10 -13.57 10.52 48.40
N PHE A 11 -13.95 11.71 47.98
CA PHE A 11 -14.40 11.96 46.63
C PHE A 11 -13.22 11.68 45.68
N GLY A 12 -13.21 10.50 45.09
CA GLY A 12 -12.41 10.21 43.90
C GLY A 12 -12.86 11.14 42.78
N ASN A 13 -12.05 12.15 42.49
CA ASN A 13 -12.21 13.01 41.33
C ASN A 13 -12.09 12.13 40.06
N VAL A 14 -13.22 11.58 39.60
CA VAL A 14 -13.36 11.13 38.23
C VAL A 14 -13.31 12.39 37.37
N ARG A 15 -12.12 12.75 36.92
CA ARG A 15 -11.97 13.75 35.86
C ARG A 15 -12.74 13.22 34.66
N ASN A 16 -13.95 13.75 34.44
CA ASN A 16 -14.60 13.67 33.14
C ASN A 16 -13.61 14.32 32.14
N ARG A 17 -12.86 13.50 31.43
CA ARG A 17 -12.07 13.96 30.29
C ARG A 17 -13.08 14.35 29.21
N ASN A 18 -13.46 15.61 29.18
CA ASN A 18 -14.23 16.14 28.06
C ASN A 18 -13.41 15.90 26.78
N SER A 19 -14.04 15.28 25.78
CA SER A 19 -13.41 15.13 24.46
C SER A 19 -13.07 16.53 23.94
N THR A 20 -11.81 16.74 23.54
CA THR A 20 -11.41 18.01 22.92
C THR A 20 -11.83 17.97 21.45
N GLN A 21 -12.58 19.00 21.03
CA GLN A 21 -12.86 19.21 19.62
C GLN A 21 -11.60 19.72 18.92
N THR A 22 -11.30 19.17 17.74
CA THR A 22 -10.21 19.65 16.91
C THR A 22 -10.72 20.55 15.81
N SER A 23 -10.03 21.66 15.55
CA SER A 23 -10.28 22.51 14.39
C SER A 23 -9.58 22.03 13.12
N SER A 24 -8.78 20.96 13.20
CA SER A 24 -8.04 20.42 12.08
C SER A 24 -8.87 19.40 11.32
N PHE A 25 -9.29 19.74 10.10
CA PHE A 25 -9.97 18.83 9.19
C PHE A 25 -9.09 17.62 8.85
N GLY A 26 -9.69 16.42 8.75
CA GLY A 26 -8.98 15.21 8.37
C GLY A 26 -8.18 14.53 9.49
N VAL A 27 -8.25 15.02 10.71
CA VAL A 27 -7.64 14.34 11.86
C VAL A 27 -8.53 13.17 12.27
N SER A 28 -7.98 11.95 12.19
CA SER A 28 -8.68 10.76 12.66
C SER A 28 -9.01 10.84 14.14
N LYS A 29 -10.10 10.17 14.55
CA LYS A 29 -10.53 10.09 15.95
C LYS A 29 -9.38 9.56 16.81
N ARG A 30 -8.83 10.42 17.65
CA ARG A 30 -7.81 10.08 18.65
C ARG A 30 -8.46 10.03 20.02
N GLU A 31 -7.80 9.41 20.97
CA GLU A 31 -8.22 9.51 22.36
C GLU A 31 -8.34 10.98 22.76
N ASN A 32 -9.53 11.39 23.24
CA ASN A 32 -9.92 12.77 23.56
C ASN A 32 -10.11 13.73 22.37
N HIS A 33 -10.16 13.25 21.12
CA HIS A 33 -10.58 14.05 19.98
C HIS A 33 -11.91 13.54 19.45
N ASP A 34 -12.87 14.44 19.30
CA ASP A 34 -14.12 14.17 18.58
C ASP A 34 -14.14 15.01 17.30
N SER A 35 -14.08 14.33 16.17
CA SER A 35 -14.15 14.91 14.84
C SER A 35 -15.46 14.55 14.10
N SER A 36 -16.45 14.00 14.79
CA SER A 36 -17.72 13.53 14.20
C SER A 36 -18.41 14.63 13.41
N MET A 37 -18.40 15.88 13.91
CA MET A 37 -18.99 17.02 13.22
C MET A 37 -18.49 17.28 11.80
N TYR A 38 -17.26 16.85 11.49
CA TYR A 38 -16.73 16.98 10.12
C TYR A 38 -17.24 15.88 9.19
N TYR A 39 -17.54 14.70 9.74
CA TYR A 39 -18.00 13.53 8.98
C TYR A 39 -19.53 13.46 8.85
N GLU A 40 -20.27 14.27 9.65
CA GLU A 40 -21.72 14.48 9.52
C GLU A 40 -22.09 15.53 8.45
N SER A 41 -21.09 16.10 7.78
CA SER A 41 -21.28 17.06 6.69
C SER A 41 -21.83 16.39 5.44
N ARG A 42 -22.74 17.06 4.74
CA ARG A 42 -23.29 16.63 3.43
C ARG A 42 -22.24 16.35 2.38
N MET A 43 -21.00 16.80 2.57
CA MET A 43 -19.87 16.46 1.70
C MET A 43 -19.59 14.95 1.68
N TYR A 44 -19.96 14.21 2.71
CA TYR A 44 -19.76 12.77 2.82
C TYR A 44 -20.97 11.95 2.38
N ASP A 45 -22.08 12.62 2.00
CA ASP A 45 -23.28 11.93 1.51
C ASP A 45 -22.98 11.19 0.22
N GLY A 46 -23.33 9.90 0.18
CA GLY A 46 -23.14 9.06 -0.99
C GLY A 46 -21.70 8.58 -1.24
N LEU A 47 -20.74 8.90 -0.37
CA LEU A 47 -19.40 8.35 -0.46
C LEU A 47 -19.39 6.86 -0.07
N VAL A 48 -18.43 6.11 -0.62
CA VAL A 48 -18.18 4.72 -0.23
C VAL A 48 -17.84 4.68 1.26
N SER A 49 -18.63 3.92 2.02
CA SER A 49 -18.44 3.75 3.47
C SER A 49 -18.09 2.31 3.82
N GLU A 50 -17.69 2.08 5.08
CA GLU A 50 -17.46 0.71 5.58
C GLU A 50 -18.69 -0.14 5.40
N ARG A 51 -18.47 -1.40 4.92
CA ARG A 51 -19.52 -2.40 4.68
C ARG A 51 -18.97 -3.79 4.85
N GLU A 52 -19.85 -4.74 5.11
CA GLU A 52 -19.52 -6.17 5.07
C GLU A 52 -19.24 -6.62 3.62
N VAL A 53 -18.13 -7.32 3.43
CA VAL A 53 -17.66 -7.79 2.11
C VAL A 53 -17.23 -9.27 2.16
N GLY A 54 -17.92 -10.07 2.97
CA GLY A 54 -17.62 -11.49 3.18
C GLY A 54 -16.65 -11.74 4.35
N SER A 55 -16.10 -12.94 4.38
CA SER A 55 -15.15 -13.39 5.41
C SER A 55 -13.84 -13.83 4.79
N TYR A 56 -12.75 -13.78 5.58
CA TYR A 56 -11.45 -14.29 5.18
C TYR A 56 -11.50 -15.77 4.83
N SER A 57 -10.87 -16.15 3.73
CA SER A 57 -10.67 -17.53 3.28
C SER A 57 -9.15 -17.81 3.21
N PRO A 58 -8.62 -18.83 3.92
CA PRO A 58 -7.21 -19.13 3.85
C PRO A 58 -6.75 -19.48 2.42
N LEU A 59 -5.61 -18.92 2.01
CA LEU A 59 -5.00 -19.30 0.75
C LEU A 59 -4.45 -20.75 0.84
N PRO A 60 -4.79 -21.64 -0.10
CA PRO A 60 -4.24 -23.00 -0.18
C PRO A 60 -2.69 -22.99 -0.13
N GLU A 61 -2.09 -24.00 0.51
CA GLU A 61 -0.63 -24.04 0.72
C GLU A 61 0.14 -24.07 -0.60
N GLU A 62 -0.39 -24.77 -1.61
CA GLU A 62 0.19 -24.86 -2.96
C GLU A 62 0.22 -23.53 -3.71
N LEU A 63 -0.58 -22.55 -3.30
CA LEU A 63 -0.61 -21.20 -3.86
C LEU A 63 0.17 -20.18 -3.02
N GLN A 64 0.83 -20.62 -1.94
CA GLN A 64 1.65 -19.76 -1.10
C GLN A 64 3.10 -19.74 -1.59
N ASN A 65 3.73 -18.57 -1.57
CA ASN A 65 5.12 -18.35 -1.98
C ASN A 65 5.40 -18.79 -3.44
N VAL A 66 4.48 -18.45 -4.34
CA VAL A 66 4.54 -18.82 -5.74
C VAL A 66 4.65 -17.61 -6.66
N VAL A 67 5.24 -17.85 -7.83
CA VAL A 67 5.23 -16.94 -8.97
C VAL A 67 4.45 -17.62 -10.09
N LEU A 68 3.36 -16.99 -10.50
CA LEU A 68 2.42 -17.48 -11.52
C LEU A 68 2.62 -16.70 -12.83
N ASN A 69 2.79 -17.42 -13.92
CA ASN A 69 2.76 -16.84 -15.26
C ASN A 69 1.33 -16.92 -15.80
N CYS A 70 0.54 -15.87 -15.56
CA CYS A 70 -0.85 -15.79 -15.99
C CYS A 70 -1.34 -14.35 -16.08
N ASP A 71 -2.55 -14.17 -16.60
CA ASP A 71 -3.19 -12.86 -16.71
C ASP A 71 -3.83 -12.45 -15.38
N SER A 72 -3.42 -11.31 -14.85
CA SER A 72 -3.94 -10.77 -13.60
C SER A 72 -5.37 -10.26 -13.67
N ARG A 73 -5.97 -10.19 -14.87
CA ARG A 73 -7.39 -9.95 -15.06
C ARG A 73 -8.26 -11.16 -14.68
N SER A 74 -7.64 -12.33 -14.44
CA SER A 74 -8.30 -13.55 -14.00
C SER A 74 -7.38 -14.35 -13.09
N LEU A 75 -7.28 -13.95 -11.82
CA LEU A 75 -6.37 -14.57 -10.85
C LEU A 75 -6.89 -15.96 -10.42
N PRO A 76 -6.05 -17.01 -10.48
CA PRO A 76 -6.42 -18.35 -10.03
C PRO A 76 -6.36 -18.46 -8.49
N LEU A 77 -6.92 -17.49 -7.79
CA LEU A 77 -6.92 -17.38 -6.33
C LEU A 77 -8.35 -17.36 -5.80
N PRO A 78 -8.61 -17.94 -4.63
CA PRO A 78 -9.91 -17.83 -3.95
C PRO A 78 -10.25 -16.37 -3.59
N ASP A 79 -11.54 -16.11 -3.38
CA ASP A 79 -12.01 -14.83 -2.84
C ASP A 79 -11.48 -14.61 -1.42
N ASN A 80 -11.18 -13.38 -1.06
CA ASN A 80 -10.88 -12.95 0.31
C ASN A 80 -9.66 -13.66 0.96
N CYS A 81 -8.64 -14.04 0.19
CA CYS A 81 -7.49 -14.82 0.68
C CYS A 81 -6.18 -14.00 0.81
N VAL A 82 -6.13 -12.78 0.30
CA VAL A 82 -4.95 -11.91 0.30
C VAL A 82 -5.12 -10.79 1.32
N HIS A 83 -4.10 -10.49 2.09
CA HIS A 83 -4.15 -9.45 3.13
C HIS A 83 -3.66 -8.09 2.64
N LEU A 84 -2.69 -8.09 1.72
CA LEU A 84 -2.08 -6.88 1.19
C LEU A 84 -1.75 -7.05 -0.29
N VAL A 85 -2.10 -6.06 -1.10
CA VAL A 85 -1.59 -5.90 -2.48
C VAL A 85 -0.61 -4.74 -2.48
N VAL A 86 0.60 -4.95 -3.00
CA VAL A 86 1.59 -3.89 -3.25
C VAL A 86 2.07 -4.02 -4.68
N THR A 87 1.81 -3.03 -5.49
CA THR A 87 2.05 -3.13 -6.93
C THR A 87 2.38 -1.78 -7.57
N SER A 88 3.02 -1.86 -8.73
CA SER A 88 3.24 -0.73 -9.64
C SER A 88 2.88 -1.19 -11.05
N PRO A 89 1.74 -0.79 -11.60
CA PRO A 89 1.33 -1.20 -12.93
C PRO A 89 2.30 -0.66 -14.01
N PRO A 90 2.38 -1.30 -15.18
CA PRO A 90 3.14 -0.78 -16.31
C PRO A 90 2.57 0.58 -16.74
N TYR A 91 3.44 1.53 -17.12
CA TYR A 91 3.00 2.91 -17.40
C TYR A 91 2.57 3.14 -18.85
N ASN A 92 2.60 2.11 -19.69
CA ASN A 92 2.26 2.18 -21.13
C ASN A 92 3.00 3.33 -21.85
N VAL A 93 4.31 3.42 -21.64
CA VAL A 93 5.15 4.49 -22.19
C VAL A 93 6.12 3.99 -23.27
N THR A 94 5.74 2.97 -24.02
CA THR A 94 6.51 2.38 -25.12
C THR A 94 7.87 1.79 -24.69
N LYS A 95 7.90 1.14 -23.52
CA LYS A 95 9.02 0.27 -23.14
C LYS A 95 8.81 -1.12 -23.71
N GLU A 96 9.87 -1.93 -23.76
CA GLU A 96 9.85 -3.26 -24.37
C GLU A 96 8.77 -4.23 -23.87
N TYR A 97 8.14 -3.91 -22.73
CA TYR A 97 7.09 -4.69 -22.08
C TYR A 97 5.70 -4.00 -22.08
N ASP A 98 5.58 -2.81 -22.69
CA ASP A 98 4.30 -2.09 -22.77
C ASP A 98 3.60 -2.42 -24.09
N ASP A 99 2.35 -2.85 -24.04
CA ASP A 99 1.46 -2.84 -25.20
C ASP A 99 1.17 -1.39 -25.59
N ASP A 100 1.03 -1.10 -26.89
CA ASP A 100 0.66 0.23 -27.39
C ASP A 100 -0.86 0.45 -27.25
N LEU A 101 -1.32 0.52 -25.99
CA LEU A 101 -2.72 0.73 -25.65
C LEU A 101 -3.08 2.22 -25.68
N SER A 102 -4.26 2.55 -26.18
CA SER A 102 -4.85 3.86 -25.94
C SER A 102 -5.12 4.08 -24.45
N LEU A 103 -5.22 5.34 -24.00
CA LEU A 103 -5.52 5.62 -22.59
C LEU A 103 -6.80 4.94 -22.09
N PRO A 104 -7.93 4.92 -22.82
CA PRO A 104 -9.12 4.18 -22.38
C PRO A 104 -8.89 2.66 -22.26
N GLU A 105 -8.16 2.03 -23.19
CA GLU A 105 -7.84 0.60 -23.13
C GLU A 105 -6.93 0.28 -21.95
N TYR A 106 -5.92 1.10 -21.71
CA TYR A 106 -5.04 0.98 -20.55
C TYR A 106 -5.81 1.10 -19.22
N LEU A 107 -6.69 2.10 -19.10
CA LEU A 107 -7.50 2.28 -17.90
C LEU A 107 -8.50 1.14 -17.72
N GLY A 108 -9.07 0.60 -18.80
CA GLY A 108 -9.94 -0.58 -18.79
C GLY A 108 -9.20 -1.82 -18.28
N MET A 109 -7.98 -2.07 -18.77
CA MET A 109 -7.13 -3.16 -18.28
C MET A 109 -6.82 -3.01 -16.78
N LEU A 110 -6.48 -1.81 -16.31
CA LEU A 110 -6.25 -1.56 -14.88
C LEU A 110 -7.52 -1.81 -14.06
N GLN A 111 -8.68 -1.42 -14.55
CA GLN A 111 -9.96 -1.66 -13.87
C GLN A 111 -10.24 -3.15 -13.71
N GLU A 112 -9.98 -3.95 -14.73
CA GLU A 112 -10.14 -5.42 -14.68
C GLU A 112 -9.19 -6.03 -13.64
N VAL A 113 -7.90 -5.70 -13.68
CA VAL A 113 -6.90 -6.22 -12.71
C VAL A 113 -7.25 -5.78 -11.28
N PHE A 114 -7.63 -4.52 -11.08
CA PHE A 114 -7.98 -4.02 -9.74
C PHE A 114 -9.30 -4.59 -9.22
N SER A 115 -10.23 -4.96 -10.11
CA SER A 115 -11.43 -5.73 -9.76
C SER A 115 -11.07 -7.11 -9.21
N GLU A 116 -10.13 -7.82 -9.85
CA GLU A 116 -9.62 -9.10 -9.35
C GLU A 116 -8.86 -8.93 -8.02
N CYS A 117 -8.05 -7.89 -7.90
CA CYS A 117 -7.42 -7.55 -6.62
C CYS A 117 -8.46 -7.30 -5.52
N TYR A 118 -9.57 -6.60 -5.83
CA TYR A 118 -10.67 -6.41 -4.89
C TYR A 118 -11.31 -7.75 -4.51
N ARG A 119 -11.56 -8.64 -5.46
CA ARG A 119 -12.15 -9.96 -5.21
C ARG A 119 -11.30 -10.77 -4.23
N VAL A 120 -9.99 -10.88 -4.50
CA VAL A 120 -9.09 -11.73 -3.69
C VAL A 120 -8.67 -11.11 -2.37
N LEU A 121 -8.76 -9.78 -2.19
CA LEU A 121 -8.44 -9.12 -0.93
C LEU A 121 -9.41 -9.54 0.18
N ALA A 122 -8.87 -9.86 1.34
CA ALA A 122 -9.62 -10.11 2.56
C ALA A 122 -10.36 -8.85 3.04
N PRO A 123 -11.45 -8.97 3.80
CA PRO A 123 -12.10 -7.84 4.45
C PRO A 123 -11.11 -7.03 5.30
N GLY A 124 -11.05 -5.72 5.09
CA GLY A 124 -10.06 -4.85 5.72
C GLY A 124 -8.64 -4.98 5.16
N GLY A 125 -8.41 -5.85 4.19
CA GLY A 125 -7.15 -5.94 3.45
C GLY A 125 -6.84 -4.65 2.71
N ARG A 126 -5.56 -4.40 2.43
CA ARG A 126 -5.09 -3.15 1.83
C ARG A 126 -4.54 -3.37 0.44
N MET A 127 -4.69 -2.34 -0.38
CA MET A 127 -4.04 -2.25 -1.68
C MET A 127 -3.23 -0.96 -1.75
N VAL A 128 -1.96 -1.07 -2.12
CA VAL A 128 -1.06 0.06 -2.37
C VAL A 128 -0.66 0.03 -3.83
N VAL A 129 -0.99 1.09 -4.54
CA VAL A 129 -0.63 1.27 -5.96
C VAL A 129 0.41 2.37 -6.05
N ASN A 130 1.63 2.01 -6.46
CA ASN A 130 2.67 2.99 -6.78
C ASN A 130 2.53 3.42 -8.23
N VAL A 131 2.42 4.73 -8.47
CA VAL A 131 2.24 5.27 -9.83
C VAL A 131 2.88 6.65 -9.98
N ALA A 132 3.53 6.88 -11.13
CA ALA A 132 3.90 8.21 -11.60
C ALA A 132 2.84 8.76 -12.55
N ASN A 133 2.63 10.07 -12.53
CA ASN A 133 1.92 10.74 -13.60
C ASN A 133 2.84 10.89 -14.83
N LEU A 134 2.27 10.92 -16.01
CA LEU A 134 3.05 11.02 -17.24
C LEU A 134 3.19 12.49 -17.66
N GLY A 135 4.40 13.03 -17.45
CA GLY A 135 4.77 14.43 -17.76
C GLY A 135 4.94 14.73 -19.24
N ARG A 136 4.04 14.24 -20.08
CA ARG A 136 4.04 14.45 -21.54
C ARG A 136 3.17 15.65 -21.93
N LYS A 137 3.05 15.91 -23.22
CA LYS A 137 2.12 16.88 -23.78
C LYS A 137 1.13 16.14 -24.69
N PRO A 138 -0.12 15.94 -24.23
CA PRO A 138 -0.71 16.40 -22.97
C PRO A 138 -0.18 15.65 -21.73
N TYR A 139 -0.26 16.30 -20.55
CA TYR A 139 0.01 15.66 -19.27
C TYR A 139 -1.11 14.69 -18.91
N ILE A 140 -0.75 13.48 -18.47
CA ILE A 140 -1.72 12.45 -18.07
C ILE A 140 -1.62 12.20 -16.56
N PRO A 141 -2.65 12.61 -15.78
CA PRO A 141 -2.66 12.43 -14.33
C PRO A 141 -3.13 11.01 -13.97
N LEU A 142 -2.28 10.00 -14.16
CA LEU A 142 -2.64 8.59 -13.90
C LEU A 142 -3.11 8.35 -12.46
N SER A 143 -2.50 9.02 -11.48
CA SER A 143 -2.94 8.92 -10.07
C SER A 143 -4.41 9.29 -9.87
N SER A 144 -4.88 10.32 -10.58
CA SER A 144 -6.29 10.75 -10.52
C SER A 144 -7.22 9.73 -11.19
N HIS A 145 -6.83 9.21 -12.35
CA HIS A 145 -7.61 8.17 -13.03
C HIS A 145 -7.72 6.90 -12.19
N ILE A 146 -6.62 6.44 -11.59
CA ILE A 146 -6.61 5.28 -10.70
C ILE A 146 -7.51 5.52 -9.48
N ASN A 147 -7.47 6.69 -8.86
CA ASN A 147 -8.34 7.02 -7.73
C ASN A 147 -9.83 6.89 -8.10
N ILE A 148 -10.23 7.32 -9.30
CA ILE A 148 -11.61 7.19 -9.79
C ILE A 148 -11.98 5.71 -9.96
N ILE A 149 -11.13 4.92 -10.64
CA ILE A 149 -11.34 3.48 -10.84
C ILE A 149 -11.50 2.77 -9.49
N MET A 150 -10.60 3.03 -8.55
CA MET A 150 -10.65 2.39 -7.24
C MET A 150 -11.91 2.75 -6.45
N TYR A 151 -12.36 4.00 -6.56
CA TYR A 151 -13.61 4.45 -5.96
C TYR A 151 -14.82 3.74 -6.57
N GLU A 152 -14.88 3.63 -7.90
CA GLU A 152 -15.96 2.93 -8.63
C GLU A 152 -16.00 1.44 -8.30
N LEU A 153 -14.85 0.78 -8.11
CA LEU A 153 -14.74 -0.59 -7.63
C LEU A 153 -15.16 -0.76 -6.16
N GLY A 154 -15.38 0.35 -5.45
CA GLY A 154 -15.85 0.36 -4.07
C GLY A 154 -14.75 0.18 -3.03
N PHE A 155 -13.51 0.49 -3.35
CA PHE A 155 -12.46 0.61 -2.37
C PHE A 155 -12.67 1.84 -1.47
N LEU A 156 -12.22 1.72 -0.23
CA LEU A 156 -12.13 2.84 0.72
C LEU A 156 -10.74 3.45 0.62
N MET A 157 -10.62 4.69 0.15
CA MET A 157 -9.33 5.37 0.13
C MET A 157 -8.87 5.69 1.55
N ARG A 158 -7.62 5.35 1.89
CA ARG A 158 -7.01 5.61 3.20
C ARG A 158 -6.15 6.88 3.19
N GLY A 159 -5.68 7.28 2.03
CA GLY A 159 -4.79 8.41 1.81
C GLY A 159 -3.77 8.11 0.72
N GLU A 160 -2.82 9.03 0.58
CA GLU A 160 -1.72 8.91 -0.35
C GLU A 160 -0.40 9.28 0.31
N VAL A 161 0.68 8.70 -0.20
CA VAL A 161 2.05 9.05 0.16
C VAL A 161 2.75 9.55 -1.10
N ILE A 162 3.47 10.65 -0.97
CA ILE A 162 4.39 11.14 -1.99
C ILE A 162 5.77 10.52 -1.75
N TRP A 163 6.22 9.68 -2.67
CA TRP A 163 7.60 9.22 -2.66
C TRP A 163 8.48 10.25 -3.38
N ASP A 164 9.21 11.03 -2.60
CA ASP A 164 10.18 12.03 -3.09
C ASP A 164 11.47 11.32 -3.53
N LYS A 165 11.69 11.32 -4.86
CA LYS A 165 12.88 10.78 -5.54
C LYS A 165 13.94 11.86 -5.82
N SER A 166 13.78 13.06 -5.30
CA SER A 166 14.62 14.23 -5.66
C SER A 166 16.11 14.00 -5.39
N ALA A 167 16.45 13.13 -4.42
CA ALA A 167 17.83 12.71 -4.15
C ALA A 167 18.50 11.98 -5.34
N SER A 168 17.71 11.39 -6.25
CA SER A 168 18.19 10.72 -7.46
C SER A 168 18.07 11.59 -8.70
N ALA A 169 17.48 12.79 -8.60
CA ALA A 169 17.26 13.68 -9.72
C ALA A 169 18.57 14.39 -10.09
N GLY A 170 19.11 14.06 -11.26
CA GLY A 170 20.30 14.71 -11.80
C GLY A 170 20.13 16.22 -12.06
N SER A 171 21.23 16.89 -12.39
CA SER A 171 21.30 18.33 -12.68
C SER A 171 20.93 18.70 -14.12
N SER A 172 20.28 17.82 -14.89
CA SER A 172 19.89 18.09 -16.29
C SER A 172 19.08 19.38 -16.43
N CYS A 173 19.36 20.18 -17.47
CA CYS A 173 18.79 21.51 -17.70
C CYS A 173 17.72 21.54 -18.82
N ALA A 174 17.23 20.40 -19.29
CA ALA A 174 16.27 20.32 -20.40
C ALA A 174 14.81 20.50 -19.94
N TRP A 175 14.50 21.65 -19.31
CA TRP A 175 13.22 21.91 -18.65
C TRP A 175 12.35 22.95 -19.38
N GLY A 176 12.33 22.91 -20.69
CA GLY A 176 11.65 23.94 -21.48
C GLY A 176 12.47 25.24 -21.55
N SER A 177 11.84 26.38 -21.32
CA SER A 177 12.55 27.67 -21.30
C SER A 177 13.28 27.86 -19.96
N PHE A 178 14.60 27.87 -20.01
CA PHE A 178 15.43 28.14 -18.81
C PHE A 178 15.34 29.63 -18.44
N GLN A 179 15.08 29.91 -17.19
CA GLN A 179 14.94 31.28 -16.62
C GLN A 179 13.96 32.19 -17.37
N SER A 180 12.98 31.62 -18.06
CA SER A 180 11.96 32.36 -18.81
C SER A 180 10.57 31.81 -18.53
N ALA A 181 9.61 32.69 -18.32
CA ALA A 181 8.20 32.34 -18.12
C ALA A 181 7.50 31.85 -19.40
N SER A 182 8.18 31.85 -20.55
CA SER A 182 7.58 31.52 -21.85
C SER A 182 7.11 30.07 -21.92
N ASN A 183 7.87 29.10 -21.33
CA ASN A 183 7.50 27.69 -21.31
C ASN A 183 8.34 26.88 -20.29
N PRO A 184 8.32 27.19 -18.99
CA PRO A 184 9.00 26.38 -18.02
C PRO A 184 8.31 25.01 -17.87
N CYS A 185 9.09 23.93 -17.81
CA CYS A 185 8.56 22.58 -17.60
C CYS A 185 8.87 22.07 -16.19
N LEU A 186 7.89 21.44 -15.54
CA LEU A 186 8.10 20.81 -14.26
C LEU A 186 8.90 19.51 -14.40
N ARG A 187 9.67 19.18 -13.39
CA ARG A 187 10.43 17.93 -13.29
C ARG A 187 9.64 16.93 -12.43
N ASP A 188 9.40 15.75 -12.96
CA ASP A 188 8.75 14.66 -12.22
C ASP A 188 9.78 14.00 -11.30
N VAL A 189 9.86 14.48 -10.07
CA VAL A 189 10.80 13.99 -9.04
C VAL A 189 10.11 13.21 -7.93
N HIS A 190 8.86 12.79 -8.15
CA HIS A 190 8.10 12.01 -7.19
C HIS A 190 7.21 10.97 -7.88
N GLU A 191 6.74 10.03 -7.08
CA GLU A 191 5.64 9.13 -7.42
C GLU A 191 4.61 9.12 -6.29
N TYR A 192 3.43 8.59 -6.58
CA TYR A 192 2.32 8.47 -5.64
C TYR A 192 2.17 7.03 -5.20
N LEU A 193 2.02 6.81 -3.89
CA LEU A 193 1.51 5.55 -3.36
C LEU A 193 0.07 5.81 -2.92
N LEU A 194 -0.87 5.26 -3.67
CA LEU A 194 -2.30 5.38 -3.41
C LEU A 194 -2.73 4.21 -2.54
N ILE A 195 -3.35 4.47 -1.38
CA ILE A 195 -3.59 3.46 -0.36
C ILE A 195 -5.08 3.28 -0.15
N PHE A 196 -5.54 2.04 -0.30
CA PHE A 196 -6.95 1.67 -0.23
C PHE A 196 -7.20 0.50 0.72
N SER A 197 -8.46 0.30 1.12
CA SER A 197 -8.92 -0.86 1.88
C SER A 197 -10.20 -1.44 1.27
N LYS A 198 -10.40 -2.76 1.43
CA LYS A 198 -11.62 -3.45 1.04
C LYS A 198 -12.62 -3.50 2.20
N GLY A 199 -13.79 -2.92 2.00
CA GLY A 199 -14.94 -3.01 2.91
C GLY A 199 -14.78 -2.32 4.26
N ASN A 200 -13.65 -2.47 4.93
CA ASN A 200 -13.38 -1.91 6.26
C ASN A 200 -12.03 -1.22 6.31
N TYR A 201 -11.92 -0.15 7.11
CA TYR A 201 -10.63 0.50 7.36
C TYR A 201 -9.72 -0.33 8.27
N LYS A 202 -10.27 -1.19 9.11
CA LYS A 202 -9.50 -2.02 10.05
C LYS A 202 -9.41 -3.45 9.54
N LEU A 203 -8.23 -4.06 9.64
CA LEU A 203 -8.15 -5.51 9.64
C LEU A 203 -8.86 -6.01 10.90
N PRO A 204 -9.77 -6.99 10.76
CA PRO A 204 -10.43 -7.57 11.93
C PRO A 204 -9.39 -8.13 12.89
N ARG A 205 -9.37 -7.59 14.11
CA ARG A 205 -8.56 -8.10 15.22
C ARG A 205 -9.50 -8.26 16.40
N LYS A 206 -9.68 -9.47 16.90
CA LYS A 206 -10.52 -9.70 18.08
C LYS A 206 -9.88 -9.03 19.29
N LYS A 207 -10.64 -8.44 20.20
CA LYS A 207 -10.11 -7.76 21.41
C LYS A 207 -9.32 -8.68 22.36
N SER A 208 -9.52 -9.98 22.27
CA SER A 208 -8.75 -11.04 22.97
C SER A 208 -7.43 -11.41 22.29
N GLU A 209 -7.09 -10.77 21.21
CA GLU A 209 -6.17 -11.17 20.14
C GLU A 209 -4.74 -10.65 20.25
N LYS A 210 -4.29 -10.26 21.42
CA LYS A 210 -2.87 -10.51 21.76
C LYS A 210 -2.59 -12.02 21.81
N GLU A 211 -3.65 -12.82 21.77
CA GLU A 211 -3.66 -14.28 21.82
C GLU A 211 -3.88 -14.96 20.46
N ASP A 212 -4.22 -14.26 19.39
CA ASP A 212 -4.46 -14.85 18.07
C ASP A 212 -3.19 -15.15 17.27
N GLY A 213 -2.02 -14.92 17.88
CA GLY A 213 -0.73 -15.22 17.26
C GLY A 213 -0.31 -14.26 16.13
N ARG A 214 -1.09 -13.21 15.83
CA ARG A 214 -0.69 -12.21 14.83
C ARG A 214 0.36 -11.27 15.38
N VAL A 215 1.50 -11.21 14.70
CA VAL A 215 2.68 -10.43 15.12
C VAL A 215 2.84 -9.19 14.23
N ASP A 216 2.94 -8.04 14.89
CA ASP A 216 3.38 -6.81 14.25
C ASP A 216 4.91 -6.79 14.20
N SER A 217 5.51 -6.70 13.03
CA SER A 217 6.97 -6.63 12.85
C SER A 217 7.53 -5.22 12.80
N ILE A 218 6.66 -4.20 12.63
CA ILE A 218 7.10 -2.82 12.48
C ILE A 218 7.67 -2.27 13.79
N THR A 219 8.84 -1.66 13.74
CA THR A 219 9.43 -0.96 14.89
C THR A 219 8.67 0.33 15.19
N LYS A 220 8.82 0.84 16.43
CA LYS A 220 8.23 2.13 16.81
C LYS A 220 8.74 3.28 15.95
N ASP A 221 10.03 3.30 15.62
CA ASP A 221 10.65 4.37 14.87
C ASP A 221 10.25 4.31 13.39
N ASP A 222 10.18 3.12 12.82
CA ASP A 222 9.62 2.90 11.47
C ASP A 222 8.15 3.32 11.41
N PHE A 223 7.34 2.96 12.41
CA PHE A 223 5.95 3.38 12.47
C PHE A 223 5.80 4.90 12.45
N ILE A 224 6.54 5.62 13.30
CA ILE A 224 6.54 7.09 13.36
C ILE A 224 7.02 7.70 12.05
N SER A 225 8.01 7.11 11.41
CA SER A 225 8.57 7.54 10.13
C SER A 225 7.63 7.28 8.97
N ASN A 226 7.09 6.05 8.89
CA ASN A 226 6.33 5.57 7.73
C ASN A 226 4.87 6.06 7.71
N THR A 227 4.32 6.51 8.85
CA THR A 227 2.99 7.13 8.90
C THR A 227 2.96 8.57 8.39
N LYS A 228 4.10 9.14 7.98
CA LYS A 228 4.14 10.44 7.29
C LYS A 228 3.75 10.27 5.83
N SER A 229 3.06 11.26 5.28
CA SER A 229 2.60 11.25 3.89
C SER A 229 3.66 11.66 2.86
N ILE A 230 4.91 11.89 3.29
CA ILE A 230 6.05 12.14 2.39
C ILE A 230 7.17 11.21 2.79
N TRP A 231 7.57 10.33 1.86
CA TRP A 231 8.71 9.44 2.01
C TRP A 231 9.87 9.91 1.12
N LYS A 232 11.06 9.95 1.68
CA LYS A 232 12.25 10.38 0.95
C LYS A 232 13.32 9.30 1.01
N PHE A 233 13.53 8.62 -0.12
CA PHE A 233 14.62 7.67 -0.33
C PHE A 233 14.94 7.54 -1.82
N ALA A 234 16.17 7.08 -2.12
CA ALA A 234 16.68 6.98 -3.47
C ALA A 234 15.98 5.88 -4.28
N THR A 235 15.97 6.04 -5.61
CA THR A 235 15.53 5.01 -6.56
C THR A 235 16.55 3.86 -6.63
N GLU A 236 16.10 2.65 -7.02
CA GLU A 236 17.01 1.54 -7.35
C GLU A 236 17.61 1.73 -8.76
N ARG A 237 18.80 1.20 -8.95
CA ARG A 237 19.44 1.22 -10.27
C ARG A 237 18.96 0.01 -11.10
N ALA A 238 18.42 0.28 -12.29
CA ALA A 238 17.94 -0.75 -13.23
C ALA A 238 18.97 -1.86 -13.48
N SER A 239 20.27 -1.51 -13.58
CA SER A 239 21.38 -2.45 -13.81
C SER A 239 21.60 -3.47 -12.69
N ARG A 240 21.04 -3.26 -11.48
CA ARG A 240 21.20 -4.21 -10.37
C ARG A 240 20.19 -5.36 -10.40
N VAL A 241 19.03 -5.15 -11.00
CA VAL A 241 17.90 -6.09 -10.91
C VAL A 241 17.40 -6.55 -12.28
N ASN A 242 18.13 -6.22 -13.35
CA ASN A 242 17.79 -6.57 -14.73
C ASN A 242 16.32 -6.30 -15.12
N HIS A 243 15.82 -5.12 -14.70
CA HIS A 243 14.47 -4.65 -14.98
C HIS A 243 14.51 -3.15 -15.31
N PRO A 244 13.79 -2.65 -16.31
CA PRO A 244 13.90 -1.27 -16.79
C PRO A 244 13.38 -0.20 -15.82
N ALA A 245 12.53 -0.55 -14.86
CA ALA A 245 11.96 0.38 -13.90
C ALA A 245 11.69 -0.26 -12.51
N PRO A 246 12.73 -0.77 -11.82
CA PRO A 246 12.52 -1.38 -10.51
C PRO A 246 12.30 -0.29 -9.47
N PHE A 247 11.32 -0.46 -8.60
CA PHE A 247 11.29 0.31 -7.36
C PHE A 247 12.22 -0.32 -6.30
N PRO A 248 12.78 0.48 -5.38
CA PRO A 248 13.69 -0.02 -4.36
C PRO A 248 12.95 -0.89 -3.32
N GLU A 249 13.65 -1.86 -2.72
CA GLU A 249 13.09 -2.74 -1.67
C GLU A 249 12.48 -1.98 -0.50
N GLU A 250 12.95 -0.77 -0.23
CA GLU A 250 12.45 0.10 0.84
C GLU A 250 10.95 0.44 0.66
N LEU A 251 10.47 0.59 -0.59
CA LEU A 251 9.09 0.91 -0.86
C LEU A 251 8.13 -0.21 -0.40
N PRO A 252 8.23 -1.46 -0.91
CA PRO A 252 7.38 -2.54 -0.45
C PRO A 252 7.64 -2.91 1.01
N ARG A 253 8.86 -2.77 1.56
CA ARG A 253 9.16 -3.01 2.97
C ARG A 253 8.26 -2.14 3.87
N ARG A 254 8.22 -0.83 3.63
CA ARG A 254 7.36 0.08 4.41
C ARG A 254 5.89 -0.29 4.30
N CYS A 255 5.42 -0.61 3.10
CA CYS A 255 4.03 -1.02 2.89
C CYS A 255 3.69 -2.32 3.62
N ILE A 256 4.55 -3.33 3.52
CA ILE A 256 4.35 -4.64 4.11
C ILE A 256 4.34 -4.56 5.64
N GLU A 257 5.30 -3.88 6.23
CA GLU A 257 5.37 -3.72 7.69
C GLU A 257 4.21 -2.89 8.25
N MET A 258 3.75 -1.85 7.53
CA MET A 258 2.65 -1.00 7.98
C MET A 258 1.26 -1.65 7.83
N TYR A 259 1.08 -2.53 6.84
CA TYR A 259 -0.25 -2.94 6.41
C TYR A 259 -0.51 -4.45 6.45
N SER A 260 0.44 -5.24 6.94
CA SER A 260 0.29 -6.69 7.12
C SER A 260 0.96 -7.18 8.40
N PHE A 261 0.51 -8.34 8.90
CA PHE A 261 1.15 -9.06 10.00
C PHE A 261 2.12 -10.11 9.45
N GLU A 262 3.00 -10.64 10.29
CA GLU A 262 3.81 -11.81 9.94
C GLU A 262 2.91 -13.00 9.56
N GLY A 263 3.29 -13.73 8.52
CA GLY A 263 2.52 -14.84 7.98
C GLY A 263 1.35 -14.44 7.05
N ASP A 264 0.99 -13.14 6.96
CA ASP A 264 -0.01 -12.65 6.03
C ASP A 264 0.43 -12.84 4.56
N VAL A 265 -0.54 -12.90 3.65
CA VAL A 265 -0.31 -13.06 2.20
C VAL A 265 -0.23 -11.70 1.53
N VAL A 266 0.87 -11.46 0.81
CA VAL A 266 1.12 -10.28 -0.04
C VAL A 266 1.02 -10.67 -1.51
N LEU A 267 0.25 -9.94 -2.29
CA LEU A 267 0.08 -10.12 -3.73
C LEU A 267 0.71 -8.96 -4.50
N ASP A 268 1.40 -9.27 -5.59
CA ASP A 268 1.76 -8.31 -6.63
C ASP A 268 1.25 -8.81 -7.99
N PRO A 269 0.20 -8.20 -8.57
CA PRO A 269 -0.37 -8.61 -9.85
C PRO A 269 0.44 -8.13 -11.07
N PHE A 270 1.48 -7.32 -10.87
CA PHE A 270 2.41 -6.85 -11.90
C PHE A 270 3.85 -7.04 -11.38
N LEU A 271 4.20 -8.30 -11.13
CA LEU A 271 5.36 -8.68 -10.33
C LEU A 271 6.70 -8.17 -10.89
N GLY A 272 6.84 -8.10 -12.21
CA GLY A 272 8.10 -7.78 -12.86
C GLY A 272 9.25 -8.65 -12.35
N SER A 273 10.35 -8.01 -11.95
CA SER A 273 11.53 -8.73 -11.42
C SER A 273 11.36 -9.26 -9.97
N GLY A 274 10.18 -9.20 -9.36
CA GLY A 274 9.88 -9.85 -8.09
C GLY A 274 10.26 -9.07 -6.82
N THR A 275 10.44 -7.77 -6.88
CA THR A 275 10.87 -6.99 -5.70
C THR A 275 9.90 -7.10 -4.53
N THR A 276 8.58 -7.03 -4.78
CA THR A 276 7.56 -7.20 -3.74
C THR A 276 7.63 -8.58 -3.08
N ALA A 277 7.75 -9.67 -3.88
CA ALA A 277 7.84 -11.04 -3.37
C ALA A 277 9.10 -11.27 -2.53
N VAL A 278 10.24 -10.77 -3.01
CA VAL A 278 11.52 -10.79 -2.29
C VAL A 278 11.40 -10.15 -0.91
N VAL A 279 10.79 -8.96 -0.84
CA VAL A 279 10.65 -8.23 0.41
C VAL A 279 9.59 -8.87 1.32
N ALA A 280 8.49 -9.38 0.77
CA ALA A 280 7.50 -10.12 1.54
C ALA A 280 8.14 -11.31 2.25
N LYS A 281 8.97 -12.09 1.55
CA LYS A 281 9.74 -13.20 2.13
C LYS A 281 10.67 -12.73 3.25
N LYS A 282 11.49 -11.70 2.99
CA LYS A 282 12.41 -11.12 4.01
C LYS A 282 11.68 -10.62 5.27
N CYS A 283 10.46 -10.13 5.11
CA CYS A 283 9.63 -9.66 6.23
C CYS A 283 8.77 -10.76 6.88
N GLY A 284 8.98 -12.05 6.57
CA GLY A 284 8.22 -13.15 7.15
C GLY A 284 6.77 -13.23 6.67
N ARG A 285 6.45 -12.68 5.49
CA ARG A 285 5.14 -12.80 4.85
C ARG A 285 5.17 -13.86 3.77
N LYS A 286 4.00 -14.45 3.50
CA LYS A 286 3.76 -15.26 2.32
C LYS A 286 3.54 -14.34 1.13
N PHE A 287 3.83 -14.82 -0.07
CA PHE A 287 3.62 -14.00 -1.28
C PHE A 287 2.94 -14.81 -2.39
N VAL A 288 2.27 -14.08 -3.26
CA VAL A 288 1.87 -14.50 -4.60
C VAL A 288 2.31 -13.40 -5.56
N GLY A 289 3.10 -13.76 -6.55
CA GLY A 289 3.49 -12.84 -7.61
C GLY A 289 2.91 -13.28 -8.94
N VAL A 290 2.40 -12.36 -9.74
CA VAL A 290 1.80 -12.67 -11.04
C VAL A 290 2.41 -11.76 -12.11
N ASP A 291 2.80 -12.33 -13.25
CA ASP A 291 3.25 -11.59 -14.42
C ASP A 291 2.86 -12.32 -15.71
N LEU A 292 2.57 -11.57 -16.76
CA LEU A 292 2.31 -12.12 -18.10
C LEU A 292 3.60 -12.60 -18.78
N SER A 293 4.73 -11.98 -18.45
CA SER A 293 6.03 -12.34 -19.03
C SER A 293 6.64 -13.54 -18.31
N GLU A 294 6.81 -14.63 -19.03
CA GLU A 294 7.54 -15.82 -18.54
C GLU A 294 8.97 -15.46 -18.12
N GLU A 295 9.64 -14.59 -18.88
CA GLU A 295 10.99 -14.12 -18.58
C GLU A 295 11.06 -13.42 -17.23
N TYR A 296 10.13 -12.48 -16.93
CA TYR A 296 10.08 -11.83 -15.63
C TYR A 296 9.71 -12.79 -14.50
N CYS A 297 8.85 -13.75 -14.74
CA CYS A 297 8.56 -14.81 -13.78
C CYS A 297 9.82 -15.60 -13.41
N GLU A 298 10.64 -15.96 -14.38
CA GLU A 298 11.90 -16.69 -14.13
C GLU A 298 12.95 -15.83 -13.42
N ILE A 299 13.09 -14.56 -13.78
CA ILE A 299 13.95 -13.60 -13.06
C ILE A 299 13.51 -13.48 -11.60
N ALA A 300 12.21 -13.33 -11.35
CA ALA A 300 11.66 -13.24 -10.00
C ALA A 300 11.93 -14.50 -9.18
N LYS A 301 11.69 -15.69 -9.74
CA LYS A 301 11.98 -16.99 -9.09
C LYS A 301 13.46 -17.12 -8.72
N GLN A 302 14.38 -16.76 -9.62
CA GLN A 302 15.81 -16.79 -9.36
C GLN A 302 16.21 -15.87 -8.20
N ARG A 303 15.69 -14.65 -8.16
CA ARG A 303 15.96 -13.70 -7.07
C ARG A 303 15.43 -14.19 -5.73
N ILE A 304 14.23 -14.76 -5.70
CA ILE A 304 13.62 -15.32 -4.50
C ILE A 304 14.46 -16.52 -3.98
N ASN A 305 14.85 -17.43 -4.85
CA ASN A 305 15.66 -18.60 -4.49
C ASN A 305 17.05 -18.21 -3.95
N GLN A 306 17.67 -17.14 -4.45
CA GLN A 306 18.93 -16.64 -3.91
C GLN A 306 18.81 -16.16 -2.47
N ILE A 307 17.63 -15.67 -2.04
CA ILE A 307 17.40 -15.25 -0.66
C ILE A 307 17.21 -16.46 0.23
N ILE A 308 16.41 -17.43 -0.20
CA ILE A 308 16.18 -18.67 0.54
C ILE A 308 17.52 -19.38 0.80
N ALA A 309 18.37 -19.52 -0.22
CA ALA A 309 19.68 -20.14 -0.06
C ALA A 309 20.60 -19.37 0.90
N LYS A 310 20.52 -18.06 0.98
CA LYS A 310 21.31 -17.26 1.93
C LYS A 310 20.81 -17.41 3.36
N GLU A 311 19.51 -17.50 3.57
CA GLU A 311 18.90 -17.72 4.89
C GLU A 311 19.28 -19.11 5.42
N GLU A 312 19.23 -20.15 4.59
CA GLU A 312 19.65 -21.52 4.94
C GLU A 312 21.12 -21.59 5.31
N LEU A 313 22.02 -20.95 4.54
CA LEU A 313 23.46 -20.89 4.84
C LEU A 313 23.74 -20.09 6.13
N GLY A 314 23.00 -19.02 6.40
CA GLY A 314 23.13 -18.24 7.63
C GLY A 314 22.66 -18.98 8.88
N SER A 315 21.67 -19.86 8.76
CA SER A 315 21.15 -20.69 9.87
C SER A 315 22.08 -21.89 10.23
N ILE A 316 22.98 -22.27 9.34
CA ILE A 316 23.95 -23.37 9.59
C ILE A 316 25.21 -22.86 10.32
N THR A 317 25.43 -21.53 10.31
CA THR A 317 26.63 -20.89 10.87
C THR A 317 26.40 -20.21 12.24
N THR A 318 25.22 -20.30 12.79
CA THR A 318 24.86 -19.86 14.16
C THR A 318 24.53 -21.06 15.04
#